data_8be5b7298d49a82d0c327d340bef8a35
#
_entry.id   8be5b7298d49a82d0c327d340bef8a35
#
_cell.length_a   1.000
_cell.length_b   1.000
_cell.length_c   1.000
_cell.angle_alpha   90.00
_cell.angle_beta   90.00
_cell.angle_gamma   90.00
#
_symmetry.space_group_name_H-M   'P 1'
#
loop_
_entity.id
_entity.type
_entity.pdbx_description
1 polymer ?
#
loop_
_entity_poly.entity_id
_entity_poly.type
_entity_poly.pdbx_seq_one_letter_code
_entity_poly.pdbx_strand_id
1 'polypeptide(L)'
;MPYLFAHGLGQSPAAWSETLWRMPGLYAADAHRPDLVRLLSGKPAAYDALYRAFSAYCAALPQPFHLCGLSLGGILALQYAAEHPTRTASLVLIGAQYRMPGKLLAVQSAVFRLMPERAFRQMGFAKQDVLRLTGSMADLDFGDALSAIPCPTLIICGGKDRANRAAAQELTARLPDARLQTIEGAGHEVNVDTPAQLALALTRFWHAKN
;
A
#
# COMPACT_ATOMS: atom_id res chain seq x y z
N MET A 1 11.94 -2.18 16.20
CA MET A 1 11.53 -2.91 14.97
C MET A 1 11.31 -1.90 13.86
N PRO A 2 11.81 -2.15 12.65
CA PRO A 2 11.64 -1.23 11.53
C PRO A 2 10.17 -1.04 11.12
N TYR A 3 9.88 0.11 10.52
CA TYR A 3 8.60 0.46 9.93
C TYR A 3 8.78 0.67 8.43
N LEU A 4 8.11 -0.10 7.59
CA LEU A 4 8.17 0.05 6.14
C LEU A 4 6.89 0.70 5.62
N PHE A 5 7.04 1.76 4.81
CA PHE A 5 5.95 2.52 4.20
C PHE A 5 6.03 2.43 2.68
N ALA A 6 5.14 1.64 2.08
CA ALA A 6 5.04 1.49 0.63
C ALA A 6 3.99 2.44 0.05
N HIS A 7 4.42 3.32 -0.86
CA HIS A 7 3.55 4.33 -1.46
C HIS A 7 2.66 3.79 -2.58
N GLY A 8 1.64 4.55 -2.97
CA GLY A 8 0.75 4.22 -4.08
C GLY A 8 1.37 4.47 -5.46
N LEU A 9 0.69 3.99 -6.51
CA LEU A 9 1.05 4.31 -7.89
C LEU A 9 0.93 5.83 -8.11
N GLY A 10 1.94 6.42 -8.72
CA GLY A 10 2.01 7.86 -8.96
C GLY A 10 2.54 8.69 -7.80
N GLN A 11 2.82 8.07 -6.67
CA GLN A 11 3.48 8.69 -5.53
C GLN A 11 4.98 8.38 -5.52
N SER A 12 5.69 8.99 -4.58
CA SER A 12 7.09 8.73 -4.25
C SER A 12 7.25 8.53 -2.74
N PRO A 13 8.44 8.12 -2.24
CA PRO A 13 8.72 8.05 -0.80
C PRO A 13 8.41 9.34 -0.03
N ALA A 14 8.47 10.50 -0.69
CA ALA A 14 8.17 11.79 -0.09
C ALA A 14 6.70 11.95 0.32
N ALA A 15 5.77 11.21 -0.27
CA ALA A 15 4.36 11.24 0.10
C ALA A 15 4.09 10.84 1.56
N TRP A 16 5.04 10.17 2.21
CA TRP A 16 4.96 9.82 3.62
C TRP A 16 5.57 10.84 4.58
N SER A 17 6.28 11.86 4.05
CA SER A 17 7.09 12.78 4.88
C SER A 17 6.24 13.53 5.90
N GLU A 18 5.09 14.05 5.51
CA GLU A 18 4.20 14.83 6.38
C GLU A 18 3.55 13.94 7.47
N THR A 19 3.18 12.71 7.12
CA THR A 19 2.66 11.74 8.09
C THR A 19 3.74 11.41 9.13
N LEU A 20 4.96 11.08 8.68
CA LEU A 20 6.06 10.70 9.57
C LEU A 20 6.52 11.86 10.45
N TRP A 21 6.53 13.08 9.93
CA TRP A 21 6.88 14.28 10.72
C TRP A 21 5.93 14.49 11.91
N ARG A 22 4.66 14.08 11.76
CA ARG A 22 3.62 14.21 12.79
C ARG A 22 3.60 13.03 13.77
N MET A 23 4.36 11.99 13.53
CA MET A 23 4.46 10.83 14.41
C MET A 23 5.58 11.05 15.45
N PRO A 24 5.53 10.39 16.62
CA PRO A 24 6.66 10.38 17.55
C PRO A 24 7.97 9.96 16.86
N GLY A 25 9.07 10.63 17.20
CA GLY A 25 10.35 10.51 16.50
C GLY A 25 10.89 9.07 16.37
N LEU A 26 10.55 8.18 17.32
CA LEU A 26 10.94 6.76 17.27
C LEU A 26 10.43 6.05 16.00
N TYR A 27 9.26 6.42 15.47
CA TYR A 27 8.72 5.82 14.22
C TYR A 27 9.44 6.35 12.98
N ALA A 28 9.77 7.64 12.97
CA ALA A 28 10.47 8.27 11.87
C ALA A 28 11.93 7.82 11.76
N ALA A 29 12.59 7.58 12.90
CA ALA A 29 13.99 7.16 12.95
C ALA A 29 14.23 5.78 12.31
N ASP A 30 13.24 4.90 12.37
CA ASP A 30 13.34 3.52 11.87
C ASP A 30 12.42 3.28 10.66
N ALA A 31 12.05 4.37 9.95
CA ALA A 31 11.13 4.35 8.82
C ALA A 31 11.84 4.11 7.48
N HIS A 32 11.52 2.99 6.86
CA HIS A 32 11.95 2.61 5.51
C HIS A 32 10.88 2.98 4.49
N ARG A 33 11.26 3.68 3.43
CA ARG A 33 10.36 4.15 2.38
C ARG A 33 10.93 3.78 1.02
N PRO A 34 10.75 2.53 0.55
CA PRO A 34 11.24 2.13 -0.77
C PRO A 34 10.60 2.98 -1.87
N ASP A 35 11.41 3.38 -2.82
CA ASP A 35 10.94 4.01 -4.05
C ASP A 35 10.55 2.91 -5.05
N LEU A 36 9.25 2.70 -5.23
CA LEU A 36 8.73 1.63 -6.08
C LEU A 36 9.11 1.81 -7.56
N VAL A 37 9.31 3.06 -8.02
CA VAL A 37 9.79 3.34 -9.38
C VAL A 37 11.23 2.84 -9.53
N ARG A 38 12.09 3.17 -8.57
CA ARG A 38 13.50 2.73 -8.59
C ARG A 38 13.64 1.22 -8.45
N LEU A 39 12.76 0.57 -7.68
CA LEU A 39 12.75 -0.90 -7.58
C LEU A 39 12.48 -1.58 -8.93
N LEU A 40 11.75 -0.92 -9.84
CA LEU A 40 11.51 -1.38 -11.21
C LEU A 40 12.60 -0.98 -12.21
N SER A 41 13.57 -0.14 -11.82
CA SER A 41 14.60 0.34 -12.76
C SER A 41 15.32 -0.83 -13.43
N GLY A 42 15.37 -0.79 -14.77
CA GLY A 42 15.98 -1.84 -15.58
C GLY A 42 15.21 -3.18 -15.63
N LYS A 43 13.97 -3.22 -15.13
CA LYS A 43 13.10 -4.40 -15.13
C LYS A 43 11.85 -4.16 -15.96
N PRO A 44 11.16 -5.22 -16.44
CA PRO A 44 9.85 -5.06 -17.05
C PRO A 44 8.85 -4.38 -16.10
N ALA A 45 8.06 -3.43 -16.61
CA ALA A 45 7.01 -2.79 -15.85
C ALA A 45 5.81 -3.75 -15.69
N ALA A 46 5.95 -4.70 -14.77
CA ALA A 46 4.97 -5.72 -14.45
C ALA A 46 4.91 -5.91 -12.93
N TYR A 47 3.72 -6.27 -12.43
CA TYR A 47 3.49 -6.46 -11.01
C TYR A 47 4.44 -7.49 -10.38
N ASP A 48 4.63 -8.65 -11.01
CA ASP A 48 5.52 -9.70 -10.51
C ASP A 48 6.97 -9.23 -10.39
N ALA A 49 7.44 -8.41 -11.35
CA ALA A 49 8.79 -7.85 -11.29
C ALA A 49 8.92 -6.85 -10.13
N LEU A 50 7.89 -6.02 -9.94
CA LEU A 50 7.82 -5.09 -8.81
C LEU A 50 7.75 -5.83 -7.48
N TYR A 51 6.89 -6.84 -7.38
CA TYR A 51 6.75 -7.63 -6.16
C TYR A 51 8.04 -8.34 -5.79
N ARG A 52 8.71 -9.01 -6.73
CA ARG A 52 10.02 -9.64 -6.46
C ARG A 52 11.06 -8.64 -5.96
N ALA A 53 11.12 -7.44 -6.55
CA ALA A 53 12.04 -6.40 -6.11
C ALA A 53 11.67 -5.85 -4.72
N PHE A 54 10.38 -5.67 -4.45
CA PHE A 54 9.86 -5.26 -3.15
C PHE A 54 10.14 -6.32 -2.07
N SER A 55 9.89 -7.59 -2.37
CA SER A 55 10.16 -8.71 -1.46
C SER A 55 11.65 -8.85 -1.14
N ALA A 56 12.53 -8.66 -2.13
CA ALA A 56 13.97 -8.63 -1.91
C ALA A 56 14.40 -7.45 -1.02
N TYR A 57 13.79 -6.26 -1.20
CA TYR A 57 14.02 -5.12 -0.32
C TYR A 57 13.58 -5.43 1.12
N CYS A 58 12.40 -6.01 1.31
CA CYS A 58 11.89 -6.42 2.61
C CYS A 58 12.78 -7.47 3.28
N ALA A 59 13.32 -8.42 2.51
CA ALA A 59 14.20 -9.47 3.02
C ALA A 59 15.52 -8.94 3.61
N ALA A 60 15.97 -7.77 3.15
CA ALA A 60 17.19 -7.11 3.64
C ALA A 60 16.98 -6.33 4.96
N LEU A 61 15.73 -6.14 5.40
CA LEU A 61 15.44 -5.45 6.64
C LEU A 61 15.56 -6.38 7.85
N PRO A 62 15.91 -5.83 9.04
CA PRO A 62 15.78 -6.56 10.30
C PRO A 62 14.32 -7.03 10.50
N GLN A 63 14.11 -8.25 10.95
CA GLN A 63 12.81 -8.88 11.06
C GLN A 63 12.50 -9.32 12.49
N PRO A 64 11.21 -9.38 12.87
CA PRO A 64 10.05 -8.92 12.12
C PRO A 64 9.98 -7.40 12.04
N PHE A 65 9.17 -6.85 11.10
CA PHE A 65 8.96 -5.41 10.94
C PHE A 65 7.47 -5.06 10.75
N HIS A 66 7.14 -3.78 10.97
CA HIS A 66 5.80 -3.25 10.74
C HIS A 66 5.67 -2.80 9.29
N LEU A 67 4.60 -3.22 8.61
CA LEU A 67 4.39 -2.97 7.19
C LEU A 67 3.14 -2.12 6.95
N CYS A 68 3.30 -0.98 6.30
CA CYS A 68 2.24 -0.06 5.93
C CYS A 68 2.26 0.19 4.42
N GLY A 69 1.12 0.00 3.76
CA GLY A 69 1.02 0.23 2.32
C GLY A 69 -0.25 0.94 1.91
N LEU A 70 -0.11 1.88 0.96
CA LEU A 70 -1.23 2.56 0.33
C LEU A 70 -1.44 2.07 -1.09
N SER A 71 -2.68 1.71 -1.45
CA SER A 71 -3.06 1.33 -2.82
C SER A 71 -2.16 0.23 -3.39
N LEU A 72 -1.38 0.48 -4.46
CA LEU A 72 -0.38 -0.45 -4.98
C LEU A 72 0.59 -0.94 -3.89
N GLY A 73 1.10 -0.03 -3.05
CA GLY A 73 1.93 -0.40 -1.90
C GLY A 73 1.20 -1.29 -0.90
N GLY A 74 -0.12 -1.11 -0.75
CA GLY A 74 -0.96 -1.96 0.08
C GLY A 74 -1.14 -3.37 -0.49
N ILE A 75 -1.24 -3.51 -1.80
CA ILE A 75 -1.31 -4.81 -2.47
C ILE A 75 0.01 -5.58 -2.32
N LEU A 76 1.14 -4.89 -2.51
CA LEU A 76 2.48 -5.47 -2.27
C LEU A 76 2.65 -5.91 -0.81
N ALA A 77 2.19 -5.07 0.12
CA ALA A 77 2.25 -5.36 1.56
C ALA A 77 1.38 -6.57 1.95
N LEU A 78 0.19 -6.66 1.38
CA LEU A 78 -0.72 -7.78 1.61
C LEU A 78 -0.12 -9.10 1.14
N GLN A 79 0.39 -9.13 -0.10
CA GLN A 79 1.04 -10.33 -0.64
C GLN A 79 2.25 -10.73 0.19
N TYR A 80 3.11 -9.76 0.56
CA TYR A 80 4.28 -10.05 1.38
C TYR A 80 3.90 -10.64 2.75
N ALA A 81 2.90 -10.07 3.42
CA ALA A 81 2.43 -10.58 4.71
C ALA A 81 1.85 -11.99 4.61
N ALA A 82 1.16 -12.31 3.51
CA ALA A 82 0.63 -13.66 3.27
C ALA A 82 1.73 -14.70 3.01
N GLU A 83 2.76 -14.34 2.24
CA GLU A 83 3.88 -15.23 1.92
C GLU A 83 4.92 -15.33 3.04
N HIS A 84 5.00 -14.31 3.91
CA HIS A 84 6.00 -14.22 4.98
C HIS A 84 5.36 -13.89 6.35
N PRO A 85 4.44 -14.71 6.87
CA PRO A 85 3.64 -14.38 8.06
C PRO A 85 4.48 -14.17 9.32
N THR A 86 5.62 -14.85 9.47
CA THR A 86 6.51 -14.71 10.62
C THR A 86 7.41 -13.47 10.56
N ARG A 87 7.50 -12.82 9.39
CA ARG A 87 8.34 -11.65 9.15
C ARG A 87 7.59 -10.32 9.29
N THR A 88 6.26 -10.39 9.38
CA THR A 88 5.39 -9.21 9.48
C THR A 88 4.84 -9.09 10.90
N ALA A 89 5.33 -8.11 11.66
CA ALA A 89 4.90 -7.87 13.04
C ALA A 89 3.49 -7.26 13.11
N SER A 90 3.15 -6.41 12.15
CA SER A 90 1.80 -5.88 11.94
C SER A 90 1.64 -5.37 10.52
N LEU A 91 0.41 -5.28 10.06
CA LEU A 91 0.06 -4.84 8.71
C LEU A 91 -0.90 -3.65 8.75
N VAL A 92 -0.63 -2.62 7.93
CA VAL A 92 -1.56 -1.51 7.69
C VAL A 92 -1.85 -1.42 6.20
N LEU A 93 -3.12 -1.53 5.83
CA LEU A 93 -3.59 -1.46 4.45
C LEU A 93 -4.47 -0.23 4.25
N ILE A 94 -4.06 0.68 3.38
CA ILE A 94 -4.76 1.94 3.12
C ILE A 94 -5.30 1.93 1.69
N GLY A 95 -6.61 1.95 1.51
CA GLY A 95 -7.24 1.94 0.17
C GLY A 95 -6.78 0.78 -0.71
N ALA A 96 -6.43 -0.37 -0.10
CA ALA A 96 -5.92 -1.54 -0.82
C ALA A 96 -7.04 -2.48 -1.26
N GLN A 97 -6.80 -3.17 -2.37
CA GLN A 97 -7.63 -4.25 -2.88
C GLN A 97 -6.94 -5.59 -2.62
N TYR A 98 -7.68 -6.63 -2.25
CA TYR A 98 -7.17 -8.00 -2.18
C TYR A 98 -7.48 -8.82 -3.42
N ARG A 99 -8.42 -8.33 -4.23
CA ARG A 99 -8.80 -8.86 -5.54
C ARG A 99 -8.96 -7.69 -6.49
N MET A 100 -8.43 -7.81 -7.70
CA MET A 100 -8.53 -6.73 -8.67
C MET A 100 -9.92 -6.69 -9.30
N PRO A 101 -10.70 -5.61 -9.06
CA PRO A 101 -12.02 -5.49 -9.68
C PRO A 101 -11.84 -5.12 -11.16
N GLY A 102 -12.11 -6.07 -12.07
CA GLY A 102 -11.89 -5.90 -13.51
C GLY A 102 -12.59 -4.67 -14.12
N LYS A 103 -13.79 -4.31 -13.64
CA LYS A 103 -14.48 -3.09 -14.05
C LYS A 103 -13.71 -1.81 -13.65
N LEU A 104 -13.17 -1.77 -12.45
CA LEU A 104 -12.37 -0.63 -11.96
C LEU A 104 -11.08 -0.48 -12.77
N LEU A 105 -10.38 -1.60 -13.02
CA LEU A 105 -9.16 -1.60 -13.83
C LEU A 105 -9.44 -1.18 -15.28
N ALA A 106 -10.56 -1.62 -15.87
CA ALA A 106 -10.95 -1.21 -17.21
C ALA A 106 -11.20 0.31 -17.30
N VAL A 107 -11.92 0.89 -16.34
CA VAL A 107 -12.14 2.34 -16.25
C VAL A 107 -10.81 3.07 -16.02
N GLN A 108 -9.99 2.62 -15.09
CA GLN A 108 -8.67 3.20 -14.83
C GLN A 108 -7.76 3.17 -16.07
N SER A 109 -7.73 2.04 -16.78
CA SER A 109 -6.95 1.90 -18.01
C SER A 109 -7.45 2.84 -19.12
N ALA A 110 -8.77 3.02 -19.25
CA ALA A 110 -9.34 3.96 -20.19
C ALA A 110 -8.94 5.41 -19.84
N VAL A 111 -9.02 5.80 -18.57
CA VAL A 111 -8.57 7.12 -18.10
C VAL A 111 -7.09 7.31 -18.38
N PHE A 112 -6.24 6.35 -18.03
CA PHE A 112 -4.80 6.43 -18.26
C PHE A 112 -4.44 6.56 -19.75
N ARG A 113 -5.17 5.88 -20.65
CA ARG A 113 -4.98 6.03 -22.10
C ARG A 113 -5.26 7.46 -22.60
N LEU A 114 -6.21 8.14 -21.98
CA LEU A 114 -6.58 9.52 -22.35
C LEU A 114 -5.68 10.58 -21.71
N MET A 115 -5.00 10.26 -20.58
CA MET A 115 -4.12 11.21 -19.90
C MET A 115 -2.88 11.54 -20.75
N PRO A 116 -2.42 12.80 -20.72
CA PRO A 116 -1.21 13.21 -21.42
C PRO A 116 0.04 12.61 -20.78
N GLU A 117 1.07 12.34 -21.60
CA GLU A 117 2.32 11.71 -21.17
C GLU A 117 3.06 12.48 -20.06
N ARG A 118 2.94 13.81 -20.05
CA ARG A 118 3.52 14.67 -19.02
C ARG A 118 3.05 14.32 -17.61
N ALA A 119 1.80 13.87 -17.45
CA ALA A 119 1.25 13.48 -16.15
C ALA A 119 1.99 12.25 -15.59
N PHE A 120 2.30 11.27 -16.44
CA PHE A 120 3.03 10.07 -16.04
C PHE A 120 4.50 10.35 -15.73
N ARG A 121 5.14 11.27 -16.45
CA ARG A 121 6.51 11.70 -16.14
C ARG A 121 6.63 12.34 -14.76
N GLN A 122 5.60 13.08 -14.32
CA GLN A 122 5.54 13.63 -12.96
C GLN A 122 5.43 12.51 -11.91
N MET A 123 4.87 11.36 -12.28
CA MET A 123 4.80 10.15 -11.43
C MET A 123 6.09 9.31 -11.47
N GLY A 124 7.09 9.72 -12.25
CA GLY A 124 8.34 8.97 -12.42
C GLY A 124 8.26 7.79 -13.39
N PHE A 125 7.15 7.62 -14.11
CA PHE A 125 6.93 6.51 -15.05
C PHE A 125 6.72 7.00 -16.50
N ALA A 126 7.04 6.16 -17.48
CA ALA A 126 6.48 6.30 -18.81
C ALA A 126 5.01 5.83 -18.82
N LYS A 127 4.16 6.46 -19.60
CA LYS A 127 2.73 6.10 -19.74
C LYS A 127 2.54 4.61 -20.03
N GLN A 128 3.34 4.08 -20.95
CA GLN A 128 3.25 2.66 -21.33
C GLN A 128 3.60 1.72 -20.15
N ASP A 129 4.54 2.13 -19.29
CA ASP A 129 4.92 1.33 -18.14
C ASP A 129 3.82 1.28 -17.09
N VAL A 130 3.11 2.40 -16.86
CA VAL A 130 1.93 2.41 -15.99
C VAL A 130 0.83 1.50 -16.55
N LEU A 131 0.56 1.57 -17.87
CA LEU A 131 -0.45 0.73 -18.51
C LEU A 131 -0.08 -0.77 -18.44
N ARG A 132 1.19 -1.12 -18.62
CA ARG A 132 1.69 -2.50 -18.50
C ARG A 132 1.58 -3.00 -17.07
N LEU A 133 2.07 -2.19 -16.11
CA LEU A 133 2.03 -2.52 -14.69
C LEU A 133 0.60 -2.76 -14.22
N THR A 134 -0.30 -1.82 -14.48
CA THR A 134 -1.71 -1.96 -14.08
C THR A 134 -2.42 -3.10 -14.83
N GLY A 135 -2.10 -3.30 -16.10
CA GLY A 135 -2.63 -4.42 -16.89
C GLY A 135 -2.20 -5.79 -16.34
N SER A 136 -0.95 -5.91 -15.87
CA SER A 136 -0.43 -7.15 -15.28
C SER A 136 -1.02 -7.51 -13.91
N MET A 137 -1.81 -6.60 -13.33
CA MET A 137 -2.49 -6.82 -12.05
C MET A 137 -3.90 -7.39 -12.21
N ALA A 138 -4.40 -7.54 -13.44
CA ALA A 138 -5.82 -7.83 -13.69
C ALA A 138 -6.33 -9.12 -13.03
N ASP A 139 -5.48 -10.14 -12.93
CA ASP A 139 -5.83 -11.45 -12.41
C ASP A 139 -5.39 -11.67 -10.95
N LEU A 140 -4.93 -10.61 -10.26
CA LEU A 140 -4.53 -10.73 -8.86
C LEU A 140 -5.75 -11.00 -7.97
N ASP A 141 -5.66 -12.07 -7.21
CA ASP A 141 -6.62 -12.46 -6.18
C ASP A 141 -5.88 -13.12 -5.02
N PHE A 142 -5.91 -12.48 -3.86
CA PHE A 142 -5.32 -12.97 -2.62
C PHE A 142 -6.37 -13.49 -1.64
N GLY A 143 -7.61 -13.71 -2.10
CA GLY A 143 -8.72 -14.09 -1.24
C GLY A 143 -8.41 -15.31 -0.37
N ASP A 144 -7.85 -16.37 -0.93
CA ASP A 144 -7.53 -17.60 -0.21
C ASP A 144 -6.34 -17.44 0.76
N ALA A 145 -5.44 -16.48 0.48
CA ALA A 145 -4.26 -16.24 1.31
C ALA A 145 -4.54 -15.36 2.55
N LEU A 146 -5.70 -14.71 2.65
CA LEU A 146 -5.99 -13.78 3.75
C LEU A 146 -5.96 -14.48 5.12
N SER A 147 -6.44 -15.71 5.21
CA SER A 147 -6.44 -16.49 6.46
C SER A 147 -5.04 -16.86 6.95
N ALA A 148 -4.03 -16.80 6.10
CA ALA A 148 -2.63 -17.06 6.44
C ALA A 148 -1.89 -15.86 7.04
N ILE A 149 -2.57 -14.70 7.22
CA ILE A 149 -2.00 -13.47 7.79
C ILE A 149 -2.43 -13.38 9.26
N PRO A 150 -1.61 -13.83 10.22
CA PRO A 150 -1.99 -13.88 11.64
C PRO A 150 -1.69 -12.56 12.37
N CYS A 151 -0.89 -11.68 11.76
CA CYS A 151 -0.46 -10.46 12.42
C CYS A 151 -1.62 -9.45 12.56
N PRO A 152 -1.60 -8.64 13.64
CA PRO A 152 -2.56 -7.56 13.80
C PRO A 152 -2.60 -6.65 12.57
N THR A 153 -3.80 -6.40 12.06
CA THR A 153 -3.99 -5.64 10.82
C THR A 153 -4.92 -4.45 11.03
N LEU A 154 -4.49 -3.27 10.57
CA LEU A 154 -5.31 -2.07 10.49
C LEU A 154 -5.67 -1.79 9.04
N ILE A 155 -6.97 -1.81 8.74
CA ILE A 155 -7.49 -1.39 7.44
C ILE A 155 -7.91 0.07 7.54
N ILE A 156 -7.42 0.91 6.63
CA ILE A 156 -7.79 2.33 6.57
C ILE A 156 -8.46 2.62 5.22
N CYS A 157 -9.59 3.32 5.29
CA CYS A 157 -10.30 3.82 4.11
C CYS A 157 -10.62 5.29 4.31
N GLY A 158 -10.35 6.11 3.31
CA GLY A 158 -10.81 7.50 3.31
C GLY A 158 -12.33 7.58 3.22
N GLY A 159 -12.96 8.49 3.96
CA GLY A 159 -14.42 8.65 3.97
C GLY A 159 -15.02 8.97 2.58
N LYS A 160 -14.21 9.60 1.70
CA LYS A 160 -14.58 9.91 0.32
C LYS A 160 -14.16 8.82 -0.68
N ASP A 161 -13.34 7.82 -0.28
CA ASP A 161 -12.89 6.71 -1.15
C ASP A 161 -13.97 5.64 -1.29
N ARG A 162 -14.98 5.94 -2.09
CA ARG A 162 -16.12 5.03 -2.33
C ARG A 162 -15.71 3.76 -3.05
N ALA A 163 -14.67 3.83 -3.89
CA ALA A 163 -14.22 2.71 -4.73
C ALA A 163 -13.62 1.57 -3.90
N ASN A 164 -12.96 1.89 -2.79
CA ASN A 164 -12.26 0.91 -1.95
C ASN A 164 -13.03 0.54 -0.67
N ARG A 165 -14.18 1.17 -0.40
CA ARG A 165 -14.95 0.94 0.83
C ARG A 165 -15.39 -0.52 0.99
N ALA A 166 -15.92 -1.13 -0.06
CA ALA A 166 -16.35 -2.53 -0.03
C ALA A 166 -15.18 -3.47 0.24
N ALA A 167 -14.06 -3.28 -0.46
CA ALA A 167 -12.86 -4.08 -0.24
C ALA A 167 -12.29 -3.92 1.18
N ALA A 168 -12.34 -2.72 1.75
CA ALA A 168 -11.91 -2.48 3.13
C ALA A 168 -12.79 -3.24 4.14
N GLN A 169 -14.10 -3.28 3.94
CA GLN A 169 -15.04 -4.06 4.77
C GLN A 169 -14.79 -5.56 4.63
N GLU A 170 -14.62 -6.06 3.40
CA GLU A 170 -14.34 -7.46 3.13
C GLU A 170 -13.00 -7.92 3.71
N LEU A 171 -11.93 -7.13 3.55
CA LEU A 171 -10.63 -7.38 4.18
C LEU A 171 -10.77 -7.50 5.70
N THR A 172 -11.52 -6.57 6.32
CA THR A 172 -11.74 -6.59 7.78
C THR A 172 -12.47 -7.86 8.23
N ALA A 173 -13.43 -8.33 7.45
CA ALA A 173 -14.20 -9.52 7.78
C ALA A 173 -13.43 -10.84 7.56
N ARG A 174 -12.43 -10.85 6.68
CA ARG A 174 -11.71 -12.07 6.24
C ARG A 174 -10.34 -12.26 6.89
N LEU A 175 -9.72 -11.19 7.37
CA LEU A 175 -8.44 -11.27 8.08
C LEU A 175 -8.66 -11.66 9.54
N PRO A 176 -7.83 -12.55 10.13
CA PRO A 176 -8.05 -13.09 11.48
C PRO A 176 -8.04 -12.05 12.61
N ASP A 177 -7.14 -11.07 12.56
CA ASP A 177 -7.01 -9.98 13.56
C ASP A 177 -6.99 -8.62 12.84
N ALA A 178 -8.14 -8.20 12.32
CA ALA A 178 -8.26 -6.95 11.58
C ALA A 178 -9.29 -5.99 12.19
N ARG A 179 -9.00 -4.69 12.05
CA ARG A 179 -9.94 -3.62 12.37
C ARG A 179 -9.97 -2.57 11.27
N LEU A 180 -11.16 -2.04 11.02
CA LEU A 180 -11.37 -0.97 10.05
C LEU A 180 -11.39 0.39 10.75
N GLN A 181 -10.71 1.36 10.16
CA GLN A 181 -10.80 2.76 10.54
C GLN A 181 -11.10 3.61 9.30
N THR A 182 -12.22 4.33 9.30
CA THR A 182 -12.50 5.35 8.29
C THR A 182 -11.88 6.67 8.72
N ILE A 183 -11.18 7.34 7.79
CA ILE A 183 -10.64 8.69 8.03
C ILE A 183 -11.51 9.69 7.26
N GLU A 184 -12.32 10.41 8.01
CA GLU A 184 -13.24 11.37 7.43
C GLU A 184 -12.50 12.54 6.75
N GLY A 185 -13.08 13.03 5.64
CA GLY A 185 -12.49 14.10 4.85
C GLY A 185 -11.44 13.65 3.82
N ALA A 186 -10.83 12.48 4.00
CA ALA A 186 -9.84 11.92 3.08
C ALA A 186 -10.48 11.25 1.87
N GLY A 187 -9.82 11.36 0.72
CA GLY A 187 -10.03 10.53 -0.47
C GLY A 187 -9.20 9.26 -0.43
N HIS A 188 -8.72 8.85 -1.60
CA HIS A 188 -7.88 7.66 -1.77
C HIS A 188 -6.47 7.84 -1.17
N GLU A 189 -5.88 9.00 -1.36
CA GLU A 189 -4.52 9.33 -0.92
C GLU A 189 -4.50 9.88 0.51
N VAL A 190 -4.90 9.05 1.48
CA VAL A 190 -5.05 9.45 2.89
C VAL A 190 -3.78 10.05 3.47
N ASN A 191 -2.60 9.58 3.03
CA ASN A 191 -1.29 10.10 3.45
C ASN A 191 -1.00 11.54 2.97
N VAL A 192 -1.69 11.99 1.93
CA VAL A 192 -1.60 13.35 1.37
C VAL A 192 -2.76 14.21 1.86
N ASP A 193 -3.99 13.67 1.80
CA ASP A 193 -5.21 14.42 2.12
C ASP A 193 -5.30 14.78 3.61
N THR A 194 -4.93 13.85 4.49
CA THR A 194 -5.13 13.98 5.94
C THR A 194 -3.96 13.39 6.75
N PRO A 195 -2.70 13.84 6.52
CA PRO A 195 -1.51 13.23 7.13
C PRO A 195 -1.53 13.24 8.67
N ALA A 196 -2.15 14.26 9.28
CA ALA A 196 -2.26 14.35 10.73
C ALA A 196 -3.18 13.27 11.32
N GLN A 197 -4.32 13.01 10.68
CA GLN A 197 -5.25 11.99 11.15
C GLN A 197 -4.66 10.59 10.90
N LEU A 198 -3.96 10.39 9.78
CA LEU A 198 -3.26 9.16 9.50
C LEU A 198 -2.15 8.90 10.53
N ALA A 199 -1.32 9.89 10.83
CA ALA A 199 -0.27 9.78 11.85
C ALA A 199 -0.84 9.36 13.20
N LEU A 200 -1.95 9.96 13.62
CA LEU A 200 -2.64 9.60 14.86
C LEU A 200 -3.16 8.14 14.83
N ALA A 201 -3.76 7.71 13.72
CA ALA A 201 -4.27 6.35 13.55
C ALA A 201 -3.13 5.32 13.64
N LEU A 202 -2.03 5.54 12.93
CA LEU A 202 -0.84 4.68 12.95
C LEU A 202 -0.19 4.63 14.34
N THR A 203 -0.01 5.79 14.97
CA THR A 203 0.56 5.88 16.32
C THR A 203 -0.26 5.09 17.33
N ARG A 204 -1.59 5.26 17.33
CA ARG A 204 -2.48 4.51 18.22
C ARG A 204 -2.44 3.00 17.96
N PHE A 205 -2.36 2.61 16.69
CA PHE A 205 -2.29 1.20 16.31
C PHE A 205 -1.02 0.54 16.83
N TRP A 206 0.12 1.16 16.63
CA TRP A 206 1.40 0.59 17.03
C TRP A 206 1.70 0.76 18.52
N HIS A 207 1.21 1.84 19.16
CA HIS A 207 1.40 2.03 20.60
C HIS A 207 0.58 1.04 21.44
N ALA A 208 -0.59 0.62 20.97
CA ALA A 208 -1.43 -0.36 21.68
C ALA A 208 -0.84 -1.79 21.65
N LYS A 209 0.27 -2.02 20.95
CA LYS A 209 0.92 -3.32 20.77
C LYS A 209 2.32 -3.40 21.41
N ASN A 210 2.83 -2.28 21.96
CA ASN A 210 4.01 -2.21 22.79
C ASN A 210 3.61 -2.12 24.27
#